data_e664dd42ef4322fa1b4a8da570bd984a
#
_entry.id   e664dd42ef4322fa1b4a8da570bd984a
#
_cell.length_a   1.000
_cell.length_b   1.000
_cell.length_c   1.000
_cell.angle_alpha   90.00
_cell.angle_beta   90.00
_cell.angle_gamma   90.00
#
_symmetry.space_group_name_H-M   'P 1'
#
loop_
_entity.id
_entity.type
_entity.pdbx_description
1 polymer ?
#
loop_
_entity_poly.entity_id
_entity_poly.type
_entity_poly.pdbx_seq_one_letter_code
_entity_poly.pdbx_strand_id
1 'polypeptide(L)'
;FTAGEIGYLPIGNADWQSLASASALVQMYEEASGLHHQTGKTFFEAVDKSDPVALKVLETYIHHLAQGLVTLSYVLNPEKMILGGGIFARSDVLLPLLQNELYHAVQDQRFLPREIVTATLGNEAGRLGAVAKFLMDQGKNLS
;
A
#
# COMPACT_ATOMS: atom_id res chain seq x y z
N PHE A 1 3.31 22.89 6.76
CA PHE A 1 3.67 22.14 5.55
C PHE A 1 2.74 20.95 5.36
N THR A 2 1.89 20.99 4.31
CA THR A 2 0.85 19.98 4.02
C THR A 2 1.09 19.27 2.68
N ALA A 3 2.22 19.49 2.04
CA ALA A 3 2.57 18.81 0.79
C ALA A 3 2.90 17.34 1.04
N GLY A 4 2.50 16.46 0.12
CA GLY A 4 2.78 15.03 0.20
C GLY A 4 1.72 14.19 0.90
N GLU A 5 0.57 14.77 1.26
CA GLU A 5 -0.59 14.05 1.81
C GLU A 5 -1.32 13.28 0.71
N ILE A 6 -0.62 12.30 0.12
CA ILE A 6 -1.10 11.51 -1.02
C ILE A 6 -2.32 10.65 -0.69
N GLY A 7 -2.56 10.35 0.59
CA GLY A 7 -3.76 9.63 1.02
C GLY A 7 -5.07 10.33 0.62
N TYR A 8 -5.04 11.64 0.47
CA TYR A 8 -6.20 12.45 0.05
C TYR A 8 -6.35 12.60 -1.47
N LEU A 9 -5.55 11.88 -2.28
CA LEU A 9 -5.77 11.86 -3.73
C LEU A 9 -7.20 11.41 -4.04
N PRO A 10 -7.97 12.21 -4.81
CA PRO A 10 -9.33 11.83 -5.16
C PRO A 10 -9.34 10.66 -6.13
N ILE A 11 -10.13 9.63 -5.82
CA ILE A 11 -10.38 8.47 -6.66
C ILE A 11 -11.90 8.28 -6.75
N GLY A 12 -12.48 8.73 -7.85
CA GLY A 12 -13.94 8.78 -7.99
C GLY A 12 -14.58 9.70 -6.95
N ASN A 13 -15.46 9.15 -6.12
CA ASN A 13 -16.15 9.88 -5.04
C ASN A 13 -15.49 9.70 -3.66
N ALA A 14 -14.31 9.11 -3.60
CA ALA A 14 -13.58 8.82 -2.37
C ALA A 14 -12.15 9.36 -2.43
N ASP A 15 -11.41 9.27 -1.34
CA ASP A 15 -9.97 9.48 -1.31
C ASP A 15 -9.22 8.14 -1.33
N TRP A 16 -7.95 8.18 -1.75
CA TRP A 16 -7.15 6.99 -1.89
C TRP A 16 -6.95 6.23 -0.58
N GLN A 17 -6.79 6.93 0.53
CA GLN A 17 -6.60 6.30 1.84
C GLN A 17 -7.82 5.49 2.27
N SER A 18 -9.03 6.00 2.00
CA SER A 18 -10.27 5.29 2.33
C SER A 18 -10.50 4.04 1.48
N LEU A 19 -9.81 3.90 0.35
CA LEU A 19 -9.92 2.76 -0.56
C LEU A 19 -8.72 1.79 -0.48
N ALA A 20 -7.53 2.30 -0.15
CA ALA A 20 -6.28 1.57 -0.28
C ALA A 20 -5.48 1.43 1.04
N SER A 21 -6.06 1.80 2.17
CA SER A 21 -5.44 1.54 3.48
C SER A 21 -5.65 0.09 3.94
N ALA A 22 -4.85 -0.36 4.91
CA ALA A 22 -5.02 -1.69 5.51
C ALA A 22 -6.39 -1.84 6.19
N SER A 23 -6.91 -0.77 6.80
CA SER A 23 -8.26 -0.76 7.38
C SER A 23 -9.35 -0.84 6.32
N ALA A 24 -9.17 -0.19 5.18
CA ALA A 24 -10.11 -0.29 4.05
C ALA A 24 -10.23 -1.73 3.54
N LEU A 25 -9.11 -2.46 3.42
CA LEU A 25 -9.13 -3.87 3.03
C LEU A 25 -9.96 -4.72 3.98
N VAL A 26 -9.74 -4.56 5.29
CA VAL A 26 -10.49 -5.31 6.30
C VAL A 26 -11.97 -4.98 6.26
N GLN A 27 -12.31 -3.69 6.15
CA GLN A 27 -13.69 -3.24 6.05
C GLN A 27 -14.39 -3.82 4.81
N MET A 28 -13.76 -3.75 3.63
CA MET A 28 -14.31 -4.36 2.41
C MET A 28 -14.55 -5.86 2.58
N TYR A 29 -13.66 -6.56 3.27
CA TYR A 29 -13.83 -7.97 3.52
C TYR A 29 -14.97 -8.27 4.49
N GLU A 30 -15.12 -7.49 5.57
CA GLU A 30 -16.25 -7.62 6.50
C GLU A 30 -17.59 -7.37 5.80
N GLU A 31 -17.66 -6.31 4.99
CA GLU A 31 -18.86 -5.97 4.23
C GLU A 31 -19.25 -7.06 3.21
N ALA A 32 -18.25 -7.59 2.49
CA ALA A 32 -18.50 -8.60 1.46
C ALA A 32 -18.80 -10.00 2.01
N SER A 33 -18.18 -10.36 3.13
CA SER A 33 -18.33 -11.70 3.73
C SER A 33 -19.44 -11.79 4.76
N GLY A 34 -19.90 -10.65 5.31
CA GLY A 34 -20.81 -10.59 6.46
C GLY A 34 -20.16 -11.01 7.79
N LEU A 35 -18.84 -11.22 7.82
CA LEU A 35 -18.10 -11.53 9.02
C LEU A 35 -17.79 -10.24 9.80
N HIS A 36 -17.54 -10.37 11.10
CA HIS A 36 -17.18 -9.25 11.97
C HIS A 36 -15.84 -9.50 12.65
N HIS A 37 -15.21 -8.42 13.15
CA HIS A 37 -13.94 -8.46 13.88
C HIS A 37 -12.80 -9.12 13.10
N GLN A 38 -12.80 -8.89 11.78
CA GLN A 38 -11.72 -9.38 10.93
C GLN A 38 -10.44 -8.53 11.09
N THR A 39 -9.34 -9.10 10.71
CA THR A 39 -8.01 -8.48 10.72
C THR A 39 -7.32 -8.74 9.38
N GLY A 40 -6.24 -8.04 9.09
CA GLY A 40 -5.40 -8.37 7.93
C GLY A 40 -4.93 -9.84 7.95
N LYS A 41 -4.64 -10.38 9.14
CA LYS A 41 -4.25 -11.78 9.29
C LYS A 41 -5.37 -12.73 8.87
N THR A 42 -6.58 -12.57 9.41
CA THR A 42 -7.71 -13.45 9.07
C THR A 42 -8.12 -13.32 7.60
N PHE A 43 -8.01 -12.12 7.03
CA PHE A 43 -8.21 -11.90 5.62
C PHE A 43 -7.23 -12.71 4.77
N PHE A 44 -5.93 -12.63 5.04
CA PHE A 44 -4.94 -13.39 4.26
C PHE A 44 -5.00 -14.89 4.50
N GLU A 45 -5.44 -15.34 5.68
CA GLU A 45 -5.75 -16.77 5.90
C GLU A 45 -6.89 -17.24 4.99
N ALA A 46 -7.90 -16.40 4.74
CA ALA A 46 -8.96 -16.71 3.78
C ALA A 46 -8.44 -16.71 2.33
N VAL A 47 -7.56 -15.77 1.97
CA VAL A 47 -6.89 -15.75 0.66
C VAL A 47 -6.09 -17.05 0.45
N ASP A 48 -5.30 -17.47 1.44
CA ASP A 48 -4.50 -18.70 1.37
C ASP A 48 -5.35 -19.95 1.19
N LYS A 49 -6.59 -19.94 1.69
CA LYS A 49 -7.59 -21.00 1.51
C LYS A 49 -8.38 -20.87 0.21
N SER A 50 -8.05 -19.89 -0.64
CA SER A 50 -8.73 -19.60 -1.89
C SER A 50 -10.23 -19.28 -1.71
N ASP A 51 -10.57 -18.59 -0.60
CA ASP A 51 -11.94 -18.11 -0.38
C ASP A 51 -12.35 -17.13 -1.49
N PRO A 52 -13.46 -17.38 -2.20
CA PRO A 52 -13.81 -16.56 -3.36
C PRO A 52 -14.18 -15.12 -3.01
N VAL A 53 -14.71 -14.87 -1.81
CA VAL A 53 -15.01 -13.51 -1.34
C VAL A 53 -13.73 -12.77 -1.04
N ALA A 54 -12.78 -13.40 -0.33
CA ALA A 54 -11.49 -12.80 -0.04
C ALA A 54 -10.69 -12.51 -1.32
N LEU A 55 -10.70 -13.40 -2.30
CA LEU A 55 -10.01 -13.20 -3.57
C LEU A 55 -10.62 -12.03 -4.37
N LYS A 56 -11.95 -11.88 -4.36
CA LYS A 56 -12.62 -10.75 -5.03
C LYS A 56 -12.32 -9.42 -4.35
N VAL A 57 -12.30 -9.39 -3.03
CA VAL A 57 -11.92 -8.21 -2.25
C VAL A 57 -10.46 -7.85 -2.51
N LEU A 58 -9.57 -8.83 -2.55
CA LEU A 58 -8.14 -8.62 -2.88
C LEU A 58 -7.97 -7.98 -4.26
N GLU A 59 -8.66 -8.48 -5.27
CA GLU A 59 -8.64 -7.90 -6.63
C GLU A 59 -9.05 -6.41 -6.61
N THR A 60 -10.16 -6.09 -5.95
CA THR A 60 -10.66 -4.72 -5.83
C THR A 60 -9.67 -3.83 -5.08
N TYR A 61 -9.10 -4.31 -4.00
CA TYR A 61 -8.10 -3.59 -3.22
C TYR A 61 -6.83 -3.29 -4.03
N ILE A 62 -6.31 -4.28 -4.77
CA ILE A 62 -5.15 -4.10 -5.64
C ILE A 62 -5.42 -3.05 -6.71
N HIS A 63 -6.62 -3.05 -7.30
CA HIS A 63 -7.03 -2.03 -8.26
C HIS A 63 -6.99 -0.62 -7.65
N HIS A 64 -7.57 -0.43 -6.47
CA HIS A 64 -7.53 0.88 -5.79
C HIS A 64 -6.12 1.31 -5.42
N LEU A 65 -5.29 0.38 -4.95
CA LEU A 65 -3.90 0.65 -4.62
C LEU A 65 -3.12 1.09 -5.87
N ALA A 66 -3.31 0.40 -6.98
CA ALA A 66 -2.67 0.72 -8.25
C ALA A 66 -3.05 2.10 -8.79
N GLN A 67 -4.31 2.53 -8.64
CA GLN A 67 -4.75 3.85 -9.11
C GLN A 67 -3.93 5.00 -8.52
N GLY A 68 -3.68 4.97 -7.21
CA GLY A 68 -2.84 5.99 -6.56
C GLY A 68 -1.37 5.90 -7.01
N LEU A 69 -0.83 4.68 -7.13
CA LEU A 69 0.56 4.48 -7.56
C LEU A 69 0.79 4.89 -9.01
N VAL A 70 -0.17 4.67 -9.90
CA VAL A 70 -0.13 5.16 -11.29
C VAL A 70 -0.12 6.69 -11.31
N THR A 71 -0.96 7.34 -10.51
CA THR A 71 -0.98 8.80 -10.38
C THR A 71 0.39 9.32 -9.94
N LEU A 72 0.98 8.72 -8.91
CA LEU A 72 2.31 9.08 -8.44
C LEU A 72 3.39 8.84 -9.50
N SER A 73 3.28 7.76 -10.27
CA SER A 73 4.20 7.48 -11.37
C SER A 73 4.17 8.56 -12.44
N TYR A 74 2.98 9.00 -12.85
CA TYR A 74 2.83 10.08 -13.83
C TYR A 74 3.30 11.45 -13.33
N VAL A 75 3.07 11.76 -12.06
CA VAL A 75 3.40 13.07 -11.50
C VAL A 75 4.87 13.19 -11.11
N LEU A 76 5.44 12.14 -10.51
CA LEU A 76 6.79 12.16 -9.92
C LEU A 76 7.82 11.42 -10.76
N ASN A 77 7.40 10.50 -11.62
CA ASN A 77 8.27 9.60 -12.38
C ASN A 77 9.43 9.02 -11.53
N PRO A 78 9.13 8.37 -10.41
CA PRO A 78 10.15 7.90 -9.49
C PRO A 78 10.92 6.73 -10.10
N GLU A 79 12.22 6.66 -9.85
CA GLU A 79 13.03 5.51 -10.25
C GLU A 79 12.67 4.26 -9.44
N LYS A 80 12.31 4.45 -8.15
CA LYS A 80 11.99 3.39 -7.21
C LYS A 80 10.82 3.78 -6.32
N MET A 81 9.91 2.84 -6.08
CA MET A 81 8.87 2.96 -5.05
C MET A 81 9.14 1.97 -3.92
N ILE A 82 9.06 2.45 -2.68
CA ILE A 82 9.19 1.64 -1.48
C ILE A 82 7.83 1.64 -0.76
N LEU A 83 7.21 0.47 -0.70
CA LEU A 83 5.91 0.29 -0.07
C LEU A 83 6.09 -0.17 1.37
N GLY A 84 5.49 0.55 2.31
CA GLY A 84 5.56 0.25 3.73
C GLY A 84 4.19 -0.01 4.36
N GLY A 85 4.22 -0.48 5.60
CA GLY A 85 3.03 -0.77 6.38
C GLY A 85 2.81 -2.27 6.61
N GLY A 86 2.05 -2.59 7.67
CA GLY A 86 1.88 -3.97 8.13
C GLY A 86 1.27 -4.91 7.11
N ILE A 87 0.47 -4.39 6.16
CA ILE A 87 -0.15 -5.20 5.10
C ILE A 87 0.90 -5.81 4.16
N PHE A 88 2.03 -5.13 3.96
CA PHE A 88 3.12 -5.61 3.10
C PHE A 88 3.98 -6.70 3.75
N ALA A 89 3.66 -7.15 4.97
CA ALA A 89 4.14 -8.43 5.49
C ALA A 89 3.74 -9.60 4.58
N ARG A 90 2.65 -9.45 3.79
CA ARG A 90 2.21 -10.39 2.76
C ARG A 90 2.57 -9.90 1.35
N SER A 91 3.77 -9.36 1.21
CA SER A 91 4.33 -8.95 -0.09
C SER A 91 4.43 -10.11 -1.10
N ASP A 92 4.54 -11.33 -0.62
CA ASP A 92 4.46 -12.56 -1.41
C ASP A 92 3.18 -12.66 -2.25
N VAL A 93 2.06 -12.18 -1.70
CA VAL A 93 0.76 -12.13 -2.38
C VAL A 93 0.56 -10.80 -3.11
N LEU A 94 0.84 -9.68 -2.42
CA LEU A 94 0.47 -8.34 -2.89
C LEU A 94 1.33 -7.85 -4.05
N LEU A 95 2.66 -8.04 -4.01
CA LEU A 95 3.55 -7.46 -5.03
C LEU A 95 3.32 -8.03 -6.42
N PRO A 96 3.18 -9.34 -6.65
CA PRO A 96 2.94 -9.87 -7.98
C PRO A 96 1.64 -9.37 -8.59
N LEU A 97 0.57 -9.30 -7.79
CA LEU A 97 -0.73 -8.81 -8.23
C LEU A 97 -0.68 -7.31 -8.55
N LEU A 98 -0.05 -6.54 -7.68
CA LEU A 98 0.11 -5.10 -7.86
C LEU A 98 0.96 -4.77 -9.09
N GLN A 99 2.08 -5.46 -9.30
CA GLN A 99 2.93 -5.28 -10.48
C GLN A 99 2.17 -5.59 -11.77
N ASN A 100 1.38 -6.68 -11.78
CA ASN A 100 0.54 -7.02 -12.93
C ASN A 100 -0.53 -5.95 -13.19
N GLU A 101 -1.20 -5.46 -12.16
CA GLU A 101 -2.21 -4.40 -12.28
C GLU A 101 -1.60 -3.10 -12.80
N LEU A 102 -0.46 -2.66 -12.26
CA LEU A 102 0.26 -1.47 -12.70
C LEU A 102 0.69 -1.58 -14.17
N TYR A 103 1.16 -2.76 -14.57
CA TYR A 103 1.57 -3.01 -15.96
C TYR A 103 0.43 -2.75 -16.97
N HIS A 104 -0.80 -3.14 -16.61
CA HIS A 104 -1.97 -2.94 -17.47
C HIS A 104 -2.62 -1.56 -17.32
N ALA A 105 -2.38 -0.87 -16.22
CA ALA A 105 -3.01 0.40 -15.93
C ALA A 105 -2.33 1.60 -16.60
N VAL A 106 -1.04 1.50 -16.96
CA VAL A 106 -0.29 2.58 -17.58
C VAL A 106 -0.36 2.51 -19.12
N GLN A 107 -0.31 3.68 -19.75
CA GLN A 107 -0.25 3.79 -21.23
C GLN A 107 1.08 3.29 -21.80
N ASP A 108 2.16 3.47 -21.05
CA ASP A 108 3.51 3.07 -21.42
C ASP A 108 4.27 2.71 -20.16
N GLN A 109 4.92 1.55 -20.17
CA GLN A 109 5.62 1.02 -18.99
C GLN A 109 6.84 1.82 -18.58
N ARG A 110 7.33 2.69 -19.45
CA ARG A 110 8.39 3.65 -19.11
C ARG A 110 7.96 4.66 -18.03
N PHE A 111 6.67 4.80 -17.78
CA PHE A 111 6.14 5.62 -16.67
C PHE A 111 6.17 4.89 -15.32
N LEU A 112 6.31 3.58 -15.30
CA LEU A 112 6.44 2.83 -14.05
C LEU A 112 7.86 2.96 -13.48
N PRO A 113 7.99 2.94 -12.14
CA PRO A 113 9.31 2.86 -11.51
C PRO A 113 10.03 1.58 -11.95
N ARG A 114 11.36 1.63 -12.03
CA ARG A 114 12.18 0.45 -12.35
C ARG A 114 12.08 -0.62 -11.28
N GLU A 115 11.86 -0.20 -10.04
CA GLU A 115 11.73 -1.09 -8.91
C GLU A 115 10.55 -0.70 -8.01
N ILE A 116 9.77 -1.70 -7.62
CA ILE A 116 8.76 -1.59 -6.57
C ILE A 116 9.11 -2.64 -5.53
N VAL A 117 9.48 -2.20 -4.34
CA VAL A 117 9.94 -3.04 -3.25
C VAL A 117 9.18 -2.74 -1.96
N THR A 118 9.24 -3.63 -1.00
CA THR A 118 8.71 -3.39 0.34
C THR A 118 9.81 -2.92 1.29
N ALA A 119 9.42 -2.10 2.27
CA ALA A 119 10.33 -1.66 3.32
C ALA A 119 10.77 -2.85 4.18
N THR A 120 12.08 -3.00 4.37
CA THR A 120 12.66 -4.11 5.15
C THR A 120 12.43 -3.97 6.65
N LEU A 121 12.24 -2.75 7.14
CA LEU A 121 12.04 -2.45 8.56
C LEU A 121 10.56 -2.54 8.99
N GLY A 122 9.64 -2.82 8.06
CA GLY A 122 8.21 -2.89 8.37
C GLY A 122 7.70 -1.63 9.06
N ASN A 123 6.87 -1.78 10.09
CA ASN A 123 6.31 -0.66 10.87
C ASN A 123 7.35 0.06 11.75
N GLU A 124 8.54 -0.47 11.91
CA GLU A 124 9.60 0.15 12.74
C GLU A 124 10.34 1.26 11.99
N ALA A 125 10.26 1.32 10.66
CA ALA A 125 10.92 2.33 9.86
C ALA A 125 10.55 3.75 10.30
N GLY A 126 9.27 4.02 10.57
CA GLY A 126 8.80 5.32 11.05
C GLY A 126 9.31 5.66 12.45
N ARG A 127 9.37 4.66 13.33
CA ARG A 127 9.89 4.82 14.71
C ARG A 127 11.39 5.13 14.70
N LEU A 128 12.16 4.39 13.91
CA LEU A 128 13.60 4.63 13.75
C LEU A 128 13.88 5.99 13.11
N GLY A 129 13.10 6.38 12.09
CA GLY A 129 13.20 7.68 11.46
C GLY A 129 12.92 8.83 12.44
N ALA A 130 11.90 8.71 13.29
CA ALA A 130 11.58 9.70 14.32
C ALA A 130 12.69 9.84 15.37
N VAL A 131 13.28 8.72 15.80
CA VAL A 131 14.42 8.73 16.73
C VAL A 131 15.65 9.36 16.07
N ALA A 132 15.97 8.99 14.83
CA ALA A 132 17.09 9.56 14.09
C ALA A 132 16.93 11.09 13.93
N LYS A 133 15.74 11.56 13.54
CA LYS A 133 15.43 12.99 13.43
C LYS A 133 15.61 13.71 14.76
N PHE A 134 15.06 13.16 15.84
CA PHE A 134 15.21 13.73 17.18
C PHE A 134 16.68 13.87 17.59
N LEU A 135 17.49 12.84 17.34
CA LEU A 135 18.93 12.88 17.65
C LEU A 135 19.69 13.92 16.81
N MET A 136 19.34 14.07 15.53
CA MET A 136 19.90 15.10 14.65
C MET A 136 19.53 16.51 15.14
N ASP A 137 18.26 16.73 15.48
CA ASP A 137 17.76 18.01 15.98
C ASP A 137 18.41 18.40 17.32
N GLN A 138 18.86 17.43 18.12
CA GLN A 138 19.64 17.63 19.35
C GLN A 138 21.15 17.82 19.12
N GLY A 139 21.61 17.89 17.87
CA GLY A 139 23.02 18.06 17.52
C GLY A 139 23.90 16.84 17.84
N LYS A 140 23.32 15.68 18.03
CA LYS A 140 24.04 14.41 18.24
C LYS A 140 24.26 13.74 16.90
N ASN A 141 25.50 13.72 16.44
CA ASN A 141 25.86 12.92 15.27
C ASN A 141 25.68 11.43 15.59
N LEU A 142 24.94 10.74 14.74
CA LEU A 142 24.93 9.30 14.70
C LEU A 142 26.26 8.85 14.06
N SER A 143 27.22 8.59 14.89
CA SER A 143 28.47 7.94 14.48
C SER A 143 28.32 6.42 14.53
#